data_e4a130f8b4fb31e57dd45ac62e553971
#
_entry.id   e4a130f8b4fb31e57dd45ac62e553971
#
_cell.length_a   1.000
_cell.length_b   1.000
_cell.length_c   1.000
_cell.angle_alpha   90.00
_cell.angle_beta   90.00
_cell.angle_gamma   90.00
#
_symmetry.space_group_name_H-M   'P 1'
#
loop_
_entity.id
_entity.type
_entity.pdbx_description
1 polymer ?
#
loop_
_entity_poly.entity_id
_entity_poly.type
_entity_poly.pdbx_seq_one_letter_code
_entity_poly.pdbx_strand_id
1 'polypeptide(L)'
;LLTTTPRVLRYGVSGDEAARFGLPCGGTIELVLEPIGPNSHILELLQILAGGGRVQRRLNMADGQVTLQDASGADTLLFDGSQLVSVHGPSWRLVVIGAGQMTQYLAEFARAMDYQVIVCDPREEYADTFTVSGCELQRSMPDDLLIGLKLDAHSAVIALTHDPKLDDLALMEALRSPAFYVGAIGSRINQAKRRARLSEHFGLTEAELDRLHGPVGVRNGARTPPEI
;
A
#
# COMPACT_ATOMS: atom_id res chain seq x y z
N LEU A 1 -10.05 38.48 -3.52
CA LEU A 1 -9.65 38.32 -4.92
C LEU A 1 -9.49 36.85 -5.21
N LEU A 2 -10.42 36.27 -5.97
CA LEU A 2 -10.29 34.91 -6.48
C LEU A 2 -9.13 34.92 -7.49
N THR A 3 -8.04 34.25 -7.15
CA THR A 3 -6.92 34.05 -8.09
C THR A 3 -7.36 33.06 -9.16
N THR A 4 -7.06 33.34 -10.41
CA THR A 4 -7.38 32.48 -11.56
C THR A 4 -6.23 31.53 -11.91
N THR A 5 -5.05 31.72 -11.33
CA THR A 5 -3.86 30.93 -11.56
C THR A 5 -3.27 30.40 -10.25
N PRO A 6 -2.57 29.26 -10.26
CA PRO A 6 -1.85 28.72 -9.11
C PRO A 6 -0.81 29.72 -8.57
N ARG A 7 -0.58 29.70 -7.27
CA ARG A 7 0.44 30.53 -6.62
C ARG A 7 1.11 29.81 -5.46
N VAL A 8 2.35 30.19 -5.18
CA VAL A 8 3.10 29.70 -4.03
C VAL A 8 2.86 30.64 -2.84
N LEU A 9 2.57 30.05 -1.69
CA LEU A 9 2.50 30.74 -0.39
C LEU A 9 3.63 30.23 0.48
N ARG A 10 4.29 31.13 1.20
CA ARG A 10 5.38 30.80 2.13
C ARG A 10 5.03 31.28 3.52
N TYR A 11 5.25 30.43 4.50
CA TYR A 11 5.03 30.73 5.93
C TYR A 11 6.25 30.32 6.75
N GLY A 12 6.48 31.01 7.86
CA GLY A 12 7.62 30.74 8.74
C GLY A 12 8.93 31.39 8.27
N VAL A 13 8.84 32.47 7.47
CA VAL A 13 10.03 33.19 6.97
C VAL A 13 10.80 33.89 8.10
N SER A 14 10.09 34.28 9.19
CA SER A 14 10.70 34.80 10.40
C SER A 14 10.43 33.89 11.60
N GLY A 15 11.26 34.01 12.67
CA GLY A 15 11.07 33.20 13.87
C GLY A 15 9.72 33.46 14.56
N ASP A 16 9.24 34.71 14.57
CA ASP A 16 7.93 35.07 15.13
C ASP A 16 6.77 34.47 14.30
N GLU A 17 6.93 34.47 12.99
CA GLU A 17 5.95 33.87 12.10
C GLU A 17 5.93 32.35 12.25
N ALA A 18 7.10 31.71 12.34
CA ALA A 18 7.21 30.26 12.56
C ALA A 18 6.52 29.84 13.87
N ALA A 19 6.72 30.57 14.95
CA ALA A 19 6.06 30.35 16.24
C ALA A 19 4.52 30.51 16.13
N ARG A 20 4.06 31.56 15.43
CA ARG A 20 2.62 31.81 15.21
C ARG A 20 1.92 30.70 14.43
N PHE A 21 2.61 30.06 13.48
CA PHE A 21 2.07 28.98 12.65
C PHE A 21 2.39 27.58 13.21
N GLY A 22 2.88 27.49 14.43
CA GLY A 22 3.12 26.20 15.10
C GLY A 22 4.30 25.42 14.53
N LEU A 23 5.33 26.11 14.08
CA LEU A 23 6.60 25.56 13.59
C LEU A 23 7.69 25.67 14.67
N PRO A 24 7.63 24.91 15.78
CA PRO A 24 8.46 25.15 16.97
C PRO A 24 9.96 24.91 16.71
N CYS A 25 10.31 24.13 15.69
CA CYS A 25 11.70 23.85 15.33
C CYS A 25 12.27 24.89 14.34
N GLY A 26 11.52 25.94 14.02
CA GLY A 26 11.83 26.82 12.91
C GLY A 26 11.61 26.15 11.56
N GLY A 27 11.72 26.90 10.50
CA GLY A 27 11.59 26.39 9.13
C GLY A 27 10.52 27.13 8.33
N THR A 28 10.56 26.97 7.03
CA THR A 28 9.62 27.58 6.10
C THR A 28 8.77 26.48 5.47
N ILE A 29 7.46 26.69 5.45
CA ILE A 29 6.51 25.86 4.69
C ILE A 29 6.19 26.58 3.38
N GLU A 30 6.34 25.87 2.26
CA GLU A 30 5.86 26.30 0.97
C GLU A 30 4.60 25.51 0.60
N LEU A 31 3.54 26.22 0.23
CA LEU A 31 2.27 25.66 -0.19
C LEU A 31 1.93 26.13 -1.58
N VAL A 32 1.42 25.28 -2.43
CA VAL A 32 0.83 25.65 -3.70
C VAL A 32 -0.68 25.77 -3.51
N LEU A 33 -1.21 26.97 -3.73
CA LEU A 33 -2.64 27.23 -3.75
C LEU A 33 -3.11 27.17 -5.20
N GLU A 34 -3.99 26.22 -5.51
CA GLU A 34 -4.56 25.99 -6.82
C GLU A 34 -6.04 26.35 -6.83
N PRO A 35 -6.52 27.20 -7.76
CA PRO A 35 -7.94 27.39 -8.02
C PRO A 35 -8.53 26.14 -8.67
N ILE A 36 -9.51 25.53 -8.04
CA ILE A 36 -10.17 24.35 -8.59
C ILE A 36 -11.18 24.73 -9.67
N GLY A 37 -11.06 24.12 -10.84
CA GLY A 37 -11.90 24.32 -12.00
C GLY A 37 -11.93 23.10 -12.94
N PRO A 38 -12.53 23.23 -14.11
CA PRO A 38 -12.62 22.13 -15.08
C PRO A 38 -11.25 21.53 -15.46
N ASN A 39 -10.22 22.35 -15.52
CA ASN A 39 -8.85 21.95 -15.89
C ASN A 39 -8.09 21.28 -14.75
N SER A 40 -8.66 21.21 -13.55
CA SER A 40 -8.01 20.57 -12.38
C SER A 40 -8.15 19.06 -12.37
N HIS A 41 -9.01 18.49 -13.23
CA HIS A 41 -9.26 17.05 -13.39
C HIS A 41 -9.57 16.30 -12.07
N ILE A 42 -10.21 17.00 -11.09
CA ILE A 42 -10.45 16.43 -9.75
C ILE A 42 -11.42 15.26 -9.81
N LEU A 43 -12.47 15.31 -10.64
CA LEU A 43 -13.43 14.20 -10.73
C LEU A 43 -12.78 12.93 -11.31
N GLU A 44 -11.94 13.08 -12.33
CA GLU A 44 -11.19 11.97 -12.92
C GLU A 44 -10.19 11.38 -11.90
N LEU A 45 -9.45 12.26 -11.19
CA LEU A 45 -8.59 11.87 -10.10
C LEU A 45 -9.35 11.04 -9.05
N LEU A 46 -10.50 11.52 -8.57
CA LEU A 46 -11.31 10.80 -7.58
C LEU A 46 -11.84 9.46 -8.09
N GLN A 47 -12.18 9.35 -9.37
CA GLN A 47 -12.60 8.08 -9.98
C GLN A 47 -11.45 7.05 -9.98
N ILE A 48 -10.23 7.46 -10.35
CA ILE A 48 -9.06 6.59 -10.30
C ILE A 48 -8.79 6.11 -8.88
N LEU A 49 -8.83 7.02 -7.90
CA LEU A 49 -8.60 6.71 -6.49
C LEU A 49 -9.67 5.79 -5.91
N ALA A 50 -10.94 5.98 -6.27
CA ALA A 50 -12.03 5.11 -5.85
C ALA A 50 -11.89 3.68 -6.38
N GLY A 51 -11.24 3.50 -7.54
CA GLY A 51 -10.87 2.20 -8.09
C GLY A 51 -9.58 1.60 -7.50
N GLY A 52 -8.99 2.24 -6.47
CA GLY A 52 -7.71 1.79 -5.87
C GLY A 52 -6.49 2.06 -6.76
N GLY A 53 -6.65 2.88 -7.81
CA GLY A 53 -5.55 3.23 -8.71
C GLY A 53 -4.58 4.23 -8.12
N ARG A 54 -3.34 4.26 -8.66
CA ARG A 54 -2.33 5.29 -8.40
C ARG A 54 -2.15 6.16 -9.63
N VAL A 55 -2.05 7.47 -9.40
CA VAL A 55 -1.95 8.44 -10.49
C VAL A 55 -0.98 9.56 -10.14
N GLN A 56 -0.12 9.90 -11.09
CA GLN A 56 0.71 11.08 -11.02
C GLN A 56 -0.05 12.27 -11.58
N ARG A 57 -0.18 13.32 -10.79
CA ARG A 57 -0.80 14.58 -11.16
C ARG A 57 0.25 15.66 -11.37
N ARG A 58 0.25 16.31 -12.54
CA ARG A 58 1.11 17.44 -12.88
C ARG A 58 0.28 18.68 -12.99
N LEU A 59 0.59 19.71 -12.21
CA LEU A 59 0.01 21.03 -12.26
C LEU A 59 1.01 22.00 -12.87
N ASN A 60 0.63 22.68 -13.95
CA ASN A 60 1.40 23.78 -14.52
C ASN A 60 1.07 25.06 -13.76
N MET A 61 2.08 25.73 -13.20
CA MET A 61 1.93 26.92 -12.38
C MET A 61 1.57 28.17 -13.20
N ALA A 62 1.85 28.19 -14.51
CA ALA A 62 1.60 29.37 -15.35
C ALA A 62 0.13 29.51 -15.74
N ASP A 63 -0.55 28.40 -16.01
CA ASP A 63 -1.91 28.40 -16.58
C ASP A 63 -2.92 27.56 -15.78
N GLY A 64 -2.46 26.80 -14.76
CA GLY A 64 -3.31 25.93 -13.95
C GLY A 64 -3.79 24.66 -14.67
N GLN A 65 -3.21 24.33 -15.82
CA GLN A 65 -3.52 23.08 -16.51
C GLN A 65 -2.98 21.88 -15.72
N VAL A 66 -3.78 20.84 -15.64
CA VAL A 66 -3.43 19.59 -14.98
C VAL A 66 -3.40 18.46 -15.99
N THR A 67 -2.45 17.56 -15.85
CA THR A 67 -2.42 16.28 -16.55
C THR A 67 -2.34 15.14 -15.55
N LEU A 68 -3.06 14.05 -15.83
CA LEU A 68 -3.03 12.81 -15.06
C LEU A 68 -2.32 11.74 -15.89
N GLN A 69 -1.44 10.99 -15.25
CA GLN A 69 -0.65 9.90 -15.86
C GLN A 69 -0.56 8.75 -14.87
N ASP A 70 -0.37 7.53 -15.36
CA ASP A 70 -0.10 6.39 -14.48
C ASP A 70 1.14 6.66 -13.62
N ALA A 71 1.01 6.45 -12.32
CA ALA A 71 2.13 6.63 -11.40
C ALA A 71 3.11 5.48 -11.54
N SER A 72 4.26 5.75 -12.12
CA SER A 72 5.41 4.84 -12.17
C SER A 72 6.52 5.39 -11.28
N GLY A 73 6.87 4.68 -10.21
CA GLY A 73 7.99 5.04 -9.35
C GLY A 73 7.60 5.49 -7.94
N ALA A 74 8.55 6.13 -7.24
CA ALA A 74 8.41 6.54 -5.85
C ALA A 74 7.37 7.65 -5.65
N ASP A 75 6.75 7.68 -4.45
CA ASP A 75 5.85 8.75 -4.01
C ASP A 75 6.66 10.01 -3.74
N THR A 76 6.92 10.78 -4.79
CA THR A 76 7.73 12.00 -4.68
C THR A 76 6.87 13.21 -4.98
N LEU A 77 6.79 14.13 -4.02
CA LEU A 77 6.30 15.48 -4.28
C LEU A 77 7.46 16.30 -4.85
N LEU A 78 7.34 16.72 -6.11
CA LEU A 78 8.34 17.53 -6.77
C LEU A 78 7.77 18.89 -7.15
N PHE A 79 8.51 19.94 -6.83
CA PHE A 79 8.18 21.30 -7.21
C PHE A 79 9.45 21.99 -7.73
N ASP A 80 9.42 22.44 -8.99
CA ASP A 80 10.54 23.13 -9.64
C ASP A 80 10.29 24.64 -9.87
N GLY A 81 9.19 25.16 -9.32
CA GLY A 81 8.75 26.54 -9.51
C GLY A 81 7.83 26.72 -10.73
N SER A 82 7.88 25.86 -11.71
CA SER A 82 7.03 25.88 -12.92
C SER A 82 5.96 24.81 -12.92
N GLN A 83 6.25 23.66 -12.31
CA GLN A 83 5.35 22.53 -12.20
C GLN A 83 5.36 21.96 -10.78
N LEU A 84 4.18 21.54 -10.32
CA LEU A 84 4.01 20.70 -9.16
C LEU A 84 3.62 19.29 -9.62
N VAL A 85 4.46 18.31 -9.27
CA VAL A 85 4.18 16.90 -9.54
C VAL A 85 3.88 16.22 -8.22
N SER A 86 2.72 15.59 -8.12
CA SER A 86 2.29 14.85 -6.94
C SER A 86 1.75 13.49 -7.35
N VAL A 87 1.98 12.47 -6.52
CA VAL A 87 1.40 11.15 -6.70
C VAL A 87 0.24 11.01 -5.72
N HIS A 88 -0.87 10.51 -6.21
CA HIS A 88 -2.10 10.27 -5.46
C HIS A 88 -2.48 8.81 -5.58
N GLY A 89 -3.07 8.26 -4.53
CA GLY A 89 -3.49 6.86 -4.43
C GLY A 89 -2.91 6.19 -3.20
N PRO A 90 -3.25 4.94 -2.94
CA PRO A 90 -2.66 4.21 -1.83
C PRO A 90 -1.16 4.08 -2.06
N SER A 91 -0.36 4.59 -1.13
CA SER A 91 1.10 4.51 -1.21
C SER A 91 1.56 3.06 -1.14
N TRP A 92 0.87 2.24 -0.34
CA TRP A 92 1.20 0.85 -0.09
C TRP A 92 -0.04 -0.03 -0.05
N ARG A 93 0.07 -1.25 -0.57
CA ARG A 93 -0.98 -2.27 -0.53
C ARG A 93 -0.50 -3.46 0.30
N LEU A 94 -1.37 -3.92 1.20
CA LEU A 94 -1.16 -5.16 1.94
C LEU A 94 -2.26 -6.16 1.57
N VAL A 95 -1.87 -7.29 0.98
CA VAL A 95 -2.77 -8.42 0.74
C VAL A 95 -2.51 -9.48 1.79
N VAL A 96 -3.52 -9.81 2.58
CA VAL A 96 -3.44 -10.82 3.63
C VAL A 96 -4.30 -12.02 3.24
N ILE A 97 -3.68 -13.19 3.18
CA ILE A 97 -4.36 -14.45 2.91
C ILE A 97 -4.70 -15.09 4.25
N GLY A 98 -5.99 -15.21 4.52
CA GLY A 98 -6.57 -15.69 5.76
C GLY A 98 -7.20 -14.58 6.60
N ALA A 99 -8.46 -14.75 7.01
CA ALA A 99 -9.25 -13.79 7.78
C ALA A 99 -9.29 -14.13 9.29
N GLY A 100 -8.26 -14.79 9.78
CA GLY A 100 -8.17 -15.20 11.19
C GLY A 100 -7.86 -14.04 12.16
N GLN A 101 -7.70 -14.39 13.44
CA GLN A 101 -7.50 -13.40 14.50
C GLN A 101 -6.27 -12.52 14.31
N MET A 102 -5.14 -13.08 13.86
CA MET A 102 -3.93 -12.27 13.59
C MET A 102 -4.15 -11.24 12.48
N THR A 103 -4.94 -11.60 11.47
CA THR A 103 -5.27 -10.70 10.37
C THR A 103 -6.05 -9.48 10.84
N GLN A 104 -6.90 -9.61 11.84
CA GLN A 104 -7.64 -8.46 12.39
C GLN A 104 -6.67 -7.41 12.95
N TYR A 105 -5.72 -7.80 13.80
CA TYR A 105 -4.71 -6.87 14.35
C TYR A 105 -3.81 -6.31 13.27
N LEU A 106 -3.31 -7.16 12.36
CA LEU A 106 -2.44 -6.72 11.26
C LEU A 106 -3.15 -5.70 10.37
N ALA A 107 -4.42 -5.94 10.05
CA ALA A 107 -5.22 -5.05 9.23
C ALA A 107 -5.44 -3.68 9.90
N GLU A 108 -5.72 -3.66 11.21
CA GLU A 108 -5.85 -2.41 11.98
C GLU A 108 -4.55 -1.61 11.97
N PHE A 109 -3.40 -2.25 12.22
CA PHE A 109 -2.10 -1.60 12.21
C PHE A 109 -1.72 -1.09 10.82
N ALA A 110 -1.92 -1.89 9.78
CA ALA A 110 -1.61 -1.51 8.41
C ALA A 110 -2.47 -0.33 7.95
N ARG A 111 -3.75 -0.31 8.31
CA ARG A 111 -4.63 0.84 8.02
C ARG A 111 -4.21 2.11 8.75
N ALA A 112 -3.76 2.00 10.00
CA ALA A 112 -3.22 3.15 10.73
C ALA A 112 -1.94 3.73 10.08
N MET A 113 -1.27 2.96 9.24
CA MET A 113 -0.11 3.35 8.42
C MET A 113 -0.48 3.65 6.96
N ASP A 114 -1.76 3.93 6.67
CA ASP A 114 -2.28 4.28 5.34
C ASP A 114 -2.09 3.20 4.25
N TYR A 115 -1.98 1.92 4.64
CA TYR A 115 -2.03 0.84 3.67
C TYR A 115 -3.46 0.61 3.16
N GLN A 116 -3.61 0.39 1.86
CA GLN A 116 -4.78 -0.30 1.33
C GLN A 116 -4.70 -1.77 1.75
N VAL A 117 -5.64 -2.22 2.59
CA VAL A 117 -5.67 -3.59 3.09
C VAL A 117 -6.73 -4.40 2.37
N ILE A 118 -6.30 -5.49 1.74
CA ILE A 118 -7.18 -6.48 1.09
C ILE A 118 -6.97 -7.81 1.83
N VAL A 119 -8.05 -8.37 2.35
CA VAL A 119 -8.05 -9.67 3.03
C VAL A 119 -8.74 -10.69 2.15
N CYS A 120 -8.12 -11.84 1.97
CA CYS A 120 -8.65 -12.93 1.16
C CYS A 120 -8.79 -14.20 1.99
N ASP A 121 -10.00 -14.70 2.10
CA ASP A 121 -10.27 -16.01 2.69
C ASP A 121 -11.51 -16.64 2.04
N PRO A 122 -11.38 -17.74 1.28
CA PRO A 122 -12.52 -18.42 0.69
C PRO A 122 -13.36 -19.21 1.71
N ARG A 123 -12.85 -19.42 2.93
CA ARG A 123 -13.53 -20.16 3.98
C ARG A 123 -14.53 -19.26 4.71
N GLU A 124 -15.82 -19.57 4.62
CA GLU A 124 -16.91 -18.76 5.18
C GLU A 124 -16.75 -18.54 6.67
N GLU A 125 -16.38 -19.58 7.44
CA GLU A 125 -16.23 -19.53 8.89
C GLU A 125 -15.19 -18.51 9.39
N TYR A 126 -14.21 -18.16 8.56
CA TYR A 126 -13.23 -17.09 8.86
C TYR A 126 -13.65 -15.75 8.27
N ALA A 127 -14.10 -15.75 7.03
CA ALA A 127 -14.51 -14.53 6.34
C ALA A 127 -15.70 -13.83 7.04
N ASP A 128 -16.65 -14.59 7.56
CA ASP A 128 -17.83 -14.04 8.26
C ASP A 128 -17.49 -13.42 9.62
N THR A 129 -16.36 -13.80 10.22
CA THR A 129 -15.89 -13.25 11.50
C THR A 129 -14.96 -12.05 11.36
N PHE A 130 -14.57 -11.70 10.13
CA PHE A 130 -13.69 -10.55 9.88
C PHE A 130 -14.49 -9.24 9.94
N THR A 131 -14.16 -8.36 10.89
CA THR A 131 -14.95 -7.17 11.20
C THR A 131 -14.21 -5.84 11.04
N VAL A 132 -12.93 -5.84 10.63
CA VAL A 132 -12.14 -4.62 10.51
C VAL A 132 -12.69 -3.74 9.39
N SER A 133 -13.23 -2.59 9.76
CA SER A 133 -13.81 -1.65 8.81
C SER A 133 -12.76 -1.01 7.91
N GLY A 134 -13.13 -0.70 6.65
CA GLY A 134 -12.23 -0.05 5.68
C GLY A 134 -11.15 -0.96 5.11
N CYS A 135 -11.28 -2.27 5.30
CA CYS A 135 -10.57 -3.29 4.56
C CYS A 135 -11.48 -3.90 3.51
N GLU A 136 -10.92 -4.30 2.39
CA GLU A 136 -11.65 -5.06 1.37
C GLU A 136 -11.53 -6.54 1.69
N LEU A 137 -12.68 -7.24 1.84
CA LEU A 137 -12.72 -8.68 2.05
C LEU A 137 -13.10 -9.40 0.75
N GLN A 138 -12.23 -10.29 0.30
CA GLN A 138 -12.40 -11.12 -0.89
C GLN A 138 -12.56 -12.59 -0.51
N ARG A 139 -13.52 -13.26 -1.16
CA ARG A 139 -13.85 -14.69 -0.92
C ARG A 139 -13.42 -15.60 -2.07
N SER A 140 -12.67 -15.06 -3.02
CA SER A 140 -12.09 -15.80 -4.13
C SER A 140 -10.93 -16.69 -3.67
N MET A 141 -10.47 -17.56 -4.56
CA MET A 141 -9.22 -18.27 -4.33
C MET A 141 -8.04 -17.27 -4.34
N PRO A 142 -7.02 -17.49 -3.47
CA PRO A 142 -5.94 -16.52 -3.31
C PRO A 142 -5.12 -16.27 -4.57
N ASP A 143 -4.85 -17.28 -5.37
CA ASP A 143 -4.14 -17.16 -6.65
C ASP A 143 -4.92 -16.32 -7.65
N ASP A 144 -6.22 -16.60 -7.83
CA ASP A 144 -7.10 -15.83 -8.72
C ASP A 144 -7.13 -14.35 -8.33
N LEU A 145 -7.22 -14.07 -7.02
CA LEU A 145 -7.16 -12.69 -6.51
C LEU A 145 -5.84 -12.01 -6.88
N LEU A 146 -4.71 -12.66 -6.60
CA LEU A 146 -3.39 -12.04 -6.82
C LEU A 146 -3.11 -11.81 -8.31
N ILE A 147 -3.52 -12.71 -9.19
CA ILE A 147 -3.47 -12.54 -10.65
C ILE A 147 -4.29 -11.30 -11.07
N GLY A 148 -5.51 -11.18 -10.54
CA GLY A 148 -6.41 -10.05 -10.85
C GLY A 148 -5.90 -8.71 -10.35
N LEU A 149 -5.25 -8.67 -9.19
CA LEU A 149 -4.73 -7.46 -8.55
C LEU A 149 -3.50 -6.85 -9.26
N LYS A 150 -2.78 -7.62 -10.09
CA LYS A 150 -1.55 -7.18 -10.76
C LYS A 150 -0.60 -6.50 -9.78
N LEU A 151 -0.08 -7.29 -8.84
CA LEU A 151 0.81 -6.80 -7.78
C LEU A 151 1.99 -6.01 -8.35
N ASP A 152 2.34 -4.91 -7.68
CA ASP A 152 3.43 -4.01 -8.04
C ASP A 152 4.50 -3.92 -6.93
N ALA A 153 5.50 -3.07 -7.12
CA ALA A 153 6.57 -2.85 -6.14
C ALA A 153 6.11 -2.15 -4.85
N HIS A 154 4.84 -1.75 -4.73
CA HIS A 154 4.22 -1.18 -3.53
C HIS A 154 3.27 -2.18 -2.84
N SER A 155 3.27 -3.43 -3.29
CA SER A 155 2.42 -4.48 -2.77
C SER A 155 3.21 -5.40 -1.84
N ALA A 156 2.65 -5.69 -0.67
CA ALA A 156 3.08 -6.74 0.26
C ALA A 156 2.03 -7.85 0.30
N VAL A 157 2.49 -9.10 0.39
CA VAL A 157 1.61 -10.27 0.52
C VAL A 157 2.00 -11.07 1.77
N ILE A 158 1.03 -11.38 2.61
CA ILE A 158 1.26 -12.17 3.83
C ILE A 158 0.26 -13.33 3.91
N ALA A 159 0.77 -14.57 3.97
CA ALA A 159 -0.03 -15.77 4.12
C ALA A 159 -0.15 -16.18 5.59
N LEU A 160 -1.37 -16.18 6.14
CA LEU A 160 -1.69 -16.42 7.54
C LEU A 160 -2.73 -17.51 7.77
N THR A 161 -3.06 -18.34 6.76
CA THR A 161 -4.12 -19.35 6.92
C THR A 161 -3.67 -20.60 7.66
N HIS A 162 -2.40 -20.91 7.66
CA HIS A 162 -1.82 -22.21 8.03
C HIS A 162 -2.26 -23.38 7.13
N ASP A 163 -3.11 -23.16 6.15
CA ASP A 163 -3.53 -24.16 5.17
C ASP A 163 -2.58 -24.09 3.96
N PRO A 164 -1.77 -25.14 3.72
CA PRO A 164 -0.86 -25.15 2.57
C PRO A 164 -1.54 -24.98 1.21
N LYS A 165 -2.80 -25.39 1.08
CA LYS A 165 -3.53 -25.26 -0.19
C LYS A 165 -3.83 -23.81 -0.53
N LEU A 166 -4.11 -22.97 0.47
CA LEU A 166 -4.36 -21.55 0.28
C LEU A 166 -3.06 -20.75 0.28
N ASP A 167 -2.20 -21.01 1.27
CA ASP A 167 -0.94 -20.29 1.44
C ASP A 167 0.00 -20.51 0.25
N ASP A 168 0.20 -21.78 -0.20
CA ASP A 168 1.18 -22.09 -1.24
C ASP A 168 0.73 -21.55 -2.62
N LEU A 169 -0.57 -21.56 -2.95
CA LEU A 169 -1.10 -20.94 -4.16
C LEU A 169 -0.87 -19.44 -4.20
N ALA A 170 -1.17 -18.75 -3.11
CA ALA A 170 -0.90 -17.31 -2.99
C ALA A 170 0.60 -16.99 -3.10
N LEU A 171 1.44 -17.75 -2.39
CA LEU A 171 2.88 -17.52 -2.37
C LEU A 171 3.52 -17.75 -3.73
N MET A 172 3.05 -18.74 -4.50
CA MET A 172 3.49 -18.97 -5.87
C MET A 172 3.34 -17.72 -6.73
N GLU A 173 2.15 -17.12 -6.74
CA GLU A 173 1.88 -15.91 -7.52
C GLU A 173 2.63 -14.69 -6.97
N ALA A 174 2.63 -14.52 -5.64
CA ALA A 174 3.30 -13.39 -4.99
C ALA A 174 4.81 -13.37 -5.24
N LEU A 175 5.49 -14.52 -5.16
CA LEU A 175 6.94 -14.62 -5.34
C LEU A 175 7.39 -14.37 -6.79
N ARG A 176 6.52 -14.59 -7.77
CA ARG A 176 6.75 -14.26 -9.19
C ARG A 176 6.43 -12.81 -9.53
N SER A 177 5.72 -12.13 -8.66
CA SER A 177 5.33 -10.73 -8.85
C SER A 177 6.44 -9.76 -8.41
N PRO A 178 6.35 -8.46 -8.76
CA PRO A 178 7.26 -7.43 -8.25
C PRO A 178 6.98 -6.99 -6.82
N ALA A 179 6.08 -7.64 -6.06
CA ALA A 179 5.77 -7.31 -4.67
C ALA A 179 7.05 -7.13 -3.83
N PHE A 180 7.12 -6.04 -3.05
CA PHE A 180 8.33 -5.72 -2.28
C PHE A 180 8.53 -6.64 -1.06
N TYR A 181 7.44 -7.25 -0.57
CA TYR A 181 7.49 -8.16 0.57
C TYR A 181 6.53 -9.33 0.38
N VAL A 182 7.03 -10.54 0.62
CA VAL A 182 6.20 -11.76 0.64
C VAL A 182 6.54 -12.52 1.92
N GLY A 183 5.56 -12.69 2.80
CA GLY A 183 5.74 -13.34 4.08
C GLY A 183 4.75 -14.48 4.33
N ALA A 184 5.14 -15.41 5.18
CA ALA A 184 4.24 -16.51 5.57
C ALA A 184 4.44 -16.93 7.02
N ILE A 185 3.32 -17.18 7.70
CA ILE A 185 3.32 -17.68 9.05
C ILE A 185 3.79 -19.15 9.10
N GLY A 186 4.34 -19.55 10.24
CA GLY A 186 4.72 -20.93 10.51
C GLY A 186 6.00 -21.05 11.31
N SER A 187 6.33 -22.28 11.71
CA SER A 187 7.62 -22.59 12.32
C SER A 187 8.73 -22.68 11.27
N ARG A 188 9.99 -22.65 11.68
CA ARG A 188 11.15 -22.90 10.80
C ARG A 188 11.04 -24.24 10.05
N ILE A 189 10.53 -25.28 10.74
CA ILE A 189 10.32 -26.59 10.15
C ILE A 189 9.24 -26.52 9.06
N ASN A 190 8.13 -25.85 9.34
CA ASN A 190 7.05 -25.67 8.35
C ASN A 190 7.53 -24.83 7.17
N GLN A 191 8.36 -23.82 7.41
CA GLN A 191 8.94 -23.01 6.34
C GLN A 191 9.86 -23.82 5.42
N ALA A 192 10.71 -24.69 5.96
CA ALA A 192 11.55 -25.59 5.16
C ALA A 192 10.69 -26.52 4.28
N LYS A 193 9.63 -27.12 4.86
CA LYS A 193 8.68 -27.94 4.12
C LYS A 193 7.94 -27.16 3.04
N ARG A 194 7.56 -25.91 3.32
CA ARG A 194 6.91 -25.01 2.34
C ARG A 194 7.84 -24.71 1.17
N ARG A 195 9.08 -24.32 1.44
CA ARG A 195 10.08 -24.08 0.38
C ARG A 195 10.25 -25.30 -0.52
N ALA A 196 10.34 -26.49 0.06
CA ALA A 196 10.44 -27.76 -0.70
C ALA A 196 9.21 -27.96 -1.61
N ARG A 197 7.98 -27.79 -1.08
CA ARG A 197 6.76 -27.92 -1.90
C ARG A 197 6.69 -26.88 -3.02
N LEU A 198 7.04 -25.62 -2.72
CA LEU A 198 7.03 -24.53 -3.70
C LEU A 198 8.03 -24.80 -4.84
N SER A 199 9.20 -25.33 -4.54
CA SER A 199 10.18 -25.75 -5.55
C SER A 199 9.69 -26.97 -6.34
N GLU A 200 9.27 -28.03 -5.68
CA GLU A 200 8.99 -29.33 -6.28
C GLU A 200 7.69 -29.32 -7.11
N HIS A 201 6.63 -28.68 -6.58
CA HIS A 201 5.31 -28.73 -7.21
C HIS A 201 4.99 -27.50 -8.08
N PHE A 202 5.58 -26.36 -7.79
CA PHE A 202 5.32 -25.11 -8.53
C PHE A 202 6.52 -24.61 -9.33
N GLY A 203 7.67 -25.29 -9.21
CA GLY A 203 8.86 -24.97 -9.99
C GLY A 203 9.49 -23.61 -9.68
N LEU A 204 9.30 -23.09 -8.44
CA LEU A 204 9.95 -21.86 -8.03
C LEU A 204 11.46 -22.05 -7.92
N THR A 205 12.19 -21.08 -8.42
CA THR A 205 13.65 -21.01 -8.34
C THR A 205 14.12 -20.62 -6.94
N GLU A 206 15.38 -20.93 -6.59
CA GLU A 206 15.95 -20.48 -5.31
C GLU A 206 15.91 -18.96 -5.17
N ALA A 207 16.13 -18.20 -6.25
CA ALA A 207 16.06 -16.75 -6.22
C ALA A 207 14.65 -16.22 -5.88
N GLU A 208 13.59 -16.86 -6.37
CA GLU A 208 12.20 -16.55 -6.00
C GLU A 208 11.93 -16.95 -4.54
N LEU A 209 12.37 -18.12 -4.13
CA LEU A 209 12.19 -18.62 -2.77
C LEU A 209 12.96 -17.79 -1.72
N ASP A 210 14.08 -17.17 -2.07
CA ASP A 210 14.84 -16.30 -1.17
C ASP A 210 14.11 -14.99 -0.86
N ARG A 211 13.10 -14.62 -1.65
CA ARG A 211 12.20 -13.50 -1.36
C ARG A 211 11.15 -13.83 -0.30
N LEU A 212 10.99 -15.12 0.07
CA LEU A 212 9.99 -15.55 1.04
C LEU A 212 10.49 -15.35 2.48
N HIS A 213 9.88 -14.43 3.19
CA HIS A 213 10.11 -14.19 4.62
C HIS A 213 9.27 -15.17 5.47
N GLY A 214 9.92 -16.12 6.05
CA GLY A 214 9.25 -17.13 6.89
C GLY A 214 10.17 -17.72 7.96
N PRO A 215 9.72 -17.81 9.19
CA PRO A 215 8.46 -17.28 9.73
C PRO A 215 8.33 -15.76 9.57
N VAL A 216 7.12 -15.29 9.21
CA VAL A 216 6.84 -13.86 9.17
C VAL A 216 6.92 -13.24 10.57
N GLY A 217 7.34 -11.99 10.64
CA GLY A 217 7.48 -11.25 11.89
C GLY A 217 8.89 -11.19 12.45
N VAL A 218 9.07 -10.39 13.49
CA VAL A 218 10.35 -10.19 14.16
C VAL A 218 10.47 -11.14 15.36
N ARG A 219 11.66 -11.66 15.61
CA ARG A 219 11.91 -12.51 16.76
C ARG A 219 11.97 -11.66 18.04
N ASN A 220 10.82 -11.45 18.66
CA ASN A 220 10.63 -10.62 19.86
C ASN A 220 10.15 -11.39 21.09
N GLY A 221 9.99 -12.72 20.99
CA GLY A 221 9.43 -13.56 22.07
C GLY A 221 7.91 -13.51 22.17
N ALA A 222 7.22 -13.00 21.13
CA ALA A 222 5.78 -12.91 21.04
C ALA A 222 5.06 -14.22 21.33
N ARG A 223 3.91 -14.13 22.03
CA ARG A 223 3.08 -15.26 22.41
C ARG A 223 1.60 -15.05 22.08
N THR A 224 1.20 -13.82 21.83
CA THR A 224 -0.19 -13.47 21.54
C THR A 224 -0.31 -12.99 20.10
N PRO A 225 -1.50 -13.14 19.45
CA PRO A 225 -1.70 -12.71 18.08
C PRO A 225 -1.30 -11.26 17.75
N PRO A 226 -1.57 -10.25 18.61
CA PRO A 226 -1.16 -8.88 18.32
C PRO A 226 0.34 -8.62 18.46
N GLU A 227 1.09 -9.53 19.09
CA GLU A 227 2.54 -9.41 19.27
C GLU A 227 3.34 -10.07 18.13
N ILE A 228 2.71 -11.01 17.41
CA ILE A 228 3.32 -11.79 16.33
C ILE A 228 3.34 -10.96 15.05
#